data_36d775a374e3b7779b1dfd4c8e53616e
#
_entry.id   36d775a374e3b7779b1dfd4c8e53616e
#
_cell.length_a   1.000
_cell.length_b   1.000
_cell.length_c   1.000
_cell.angle_alpha   90.00
_cell.angle_beta   90.00
_cell.angle_gamma   90.00
#
_symmetry.space_group_name_H-M   'P 1'
#
loop_
_entity.id
_entity.type
_entity.pdbx_description
1 polymer ?
#
loop_
_entity_poly.entity_id
_entity_poly.type
_entity_poly.pdbx_seq_one_letter_code
_entity_poly.pdbx_strand_id
1 'polypeptide(L)'
;MKIVWRYITSSRNTYAALYAACEKSGYLLEPVDEPGDADIICYSLNSLDYAVYADEMRNASGIVIAGGPHPSACYADVLCDADYVVVGEGEFTLPRLLDALTKGGNPEAVPGVASKKGFIPADHSVFLNAYPSFSQMKGYIELSRGCPHNCGYCQTPRLHGCRMRHRSREAVAEMAAKYRDARFVTPNAFAYGSADGLHPDTEKLERLLLSMPNNNIYLGTFPSEVRPEFVQPETAELVVQYCANTNLHFGAQSGSDAVLKKLHRGHGTEEIFHALDVCRDFRLQPVVDVIFGFPFETDEDEEQTIALVEEAARFGKVHVHYLTPLPGTPLAGVKAREILPEIDKKLGQLALHGHVTGYWHDKKFD
;
A
#
# COMPACT_ATOMS: atom_id res chain seq x y z
N MET A 1 -9.59 18.46 25.46
CA MET A 1 -8.70 18.73 24.31
C MET A 1 -9.40 18.23 23.05
N LYS A 2 -9.46 19.08 22.03
CA LYS A 2 -10.05 18.74 20.72
C LYS A 2 -8.96 18.11 19.87
N ILE A 3 -9.14 16.82 19.50
CA ILE A 3 -8.20 16.05 18.68
C ILE A 3 -8.82 15.88 17.30
N VAL A 4 -8.18 16.37 16.27
CA VAL A 4 -8.68 16.26 14.91
C VAL A 4 -7.73 15.42 14.02
N TRP A 5 -8.32 14.80 13.02
CA TRP A 5 -7.61 14.13 11.94
C TRP A 5 -7.81 14.91 10.66
N ARG A 6 -6.71 15.42 10.08
CA ARG A 6 -6.76 16.02 8.76
C ARG A 6 -7.10 14.95 7.73
N TYR A 7 -8.35 14.95 7.27
CA TYR A 7 -8.81 13.91 6.37
C TYR A 7 -8.25 14.13 4.97
N ILE A 8 -7.55 13.13 4.45
CA ILE A 8 -6.96 13.08 3.12
C ILE A 8 -7.41 11.76 2.51
N THR A 9 -7.98 11.80 1.31
CA THR A 9 -8.59 10.62 0.67
C THR A 9 -7.59 9.47 0.48
N SER A 10 -6.33 9.78 0.16
CA SER A 10 -5.25 8.79 0.02
C SER A 10 -4.95 8.04 1.33
N SER A 11 -5.20 8.65 2.50
CA SER A 11 -4.95 8.06 3.83
C SER A 11 -6.19 7.42 4.47
N ARG A 12 -7.29 7.24 3.73
CA ARG A 12 -8.56 6.74 4.26
C ARG A 12 -8.44 5.45 5.09
N ASN A 13 -7.66 4.48 4.62
CA ASN A 13 -7.50 3.21 5.32
C ASN A 13 -6.66 3.35 6.60
N THR A 14 -5.62 4.19 6.57
CA THR A 14 -4.83 4.55 7.75
C THR A 14 -5.71 5.25 8.78
N TYR A 15 -6.54 6.20 8.34
CA TYR A 15 -7.49 6.87 9.22
C TYR A 15 -8.44 5.86 9.90
N ALA A 16 -9.05 4.96 9.12
CA ALA A 16 -9.97 3.96 9.67
C ALA A 16 -9.31 3.06 10.74
N ALA A 17 -8.08 2.61 10.49
CA ALA A 17 -7.32 1.77 11.41
C ALA A 17 -6.90 2.53 12.69
N LEU A 18 -6.38 3.75 12.53
CA LEU A 18 -5.94 4.56 13.67
C LEU A 18 -7.12 5.12 14.48
N TYR A 19 -8.23 5.43 13.81
CA TYR A 19 -9.48 5.77 14.52
C TYR A 19 -9.88 4.61 15.43
N ALA A 20 -9.94 3.38 14.93
CA ALA A 20 -10.31 2.21 15.73
C ALA A 20 -9.35 1.95 16.90
N ALA A 21 -8.05 2.15 16.70
CA ALA A 21 -7.04 1.99 17.75
C ALA A 21 -7.16 3.07 18.84
N CYS A 22 -7.35 4.33 18.44
CA CYS A 22 -7.52 5.46 19.35
C CYS A 22 -8.85 5.37 20.11
N GLU A 23 -9.96 5.01 19.43
CA GLU A 23 -11.27 4.82 20.05
C GLU A 23 -11.22 3.78 21.18
N LYS A 24 -10.52 2.66 20.96
CA LYS A 24 -10.31 1.63 21.99
C LYS A 24 -9.55 2.16 23.22
N SER A 25 -8.75 3.21 23.05
CA SER A 25 -8.01 3.91 24.12
C SER A 25 -8.73 5.12 24.68
N GLY A 26 -9.98 5.37 24.25
CA GLY A 26 -10.83 6.47 24.71
C GLY A 26 -10.62 7.80 23.99
N TYR A 27 -9.94 7.81 22.84
CA TYR A 27 -9.73 8.99 22.01
C TYR A 27 -10.55 8.93 20.74
N LEU A 28 -11.23 10.02 20.42
CA LEU A 28 -11.92 10.20 19.14
C LEU A 28 -11.07 11.10 18.23
N LEU A 29 -10.79 10.65 17.03
CA LEU A 29 -10.12 11.42 15.99
C LEU A 29 -11.20 12.04 15.09
N GLU A 30 -11.57 13.30 15.33
CA GLU A 30 -12.59 13.98 14.53
C GLU A 30 -12.03 14.28 13.11
N PRO A 31 -12.66 13.77 12.02
CA PRO A 31 -12.19 14.06 10.69
C PRO A 31 -12.54 15.49 10.28
N VAL A 32 -11.58 16.23 9.77
CA VAL A 32 -11.74 17.62 9.33
C VAL A 32 -11.08 17.86 7.99
N ASP A 33 -11.65 18.76 7.18
CA ASP A 33 -11.07 19.23 5.93
C ASP A 33 -10.03 20.34 6.17
N GLU A 34 -10.14 21.06 7.28
CA GLU A 34 -9.18 22.09 7.73
C GLU A 34 -9.02 21.98 9.26
N PRO A 35 -7.78 22.14 9.79
CA PRO A 35 -7.49 21.93 11.20
C PRO A 35 -8.25 22.85 12.18
N GLY A 36 -8.45 24.13 11.79
CA GLY A 36 -9.08 25.14 12.64
C GLY A 36 -8.33 25.30 13.98
N ASP A 37 -9.10 25.62 15.03
CA ASP A 37 -8.60 25.80 16.42
C ASP A 37 -8.60 24.47 17.19
N ALA A 38 -7.90 23.46 16.66
CA ALA A 38 -7.76 22.17 17.35
C ALA A 38 -6.53 22.18 18.30
N ASP A 39 -6.64 21.47 19.43
CA ASP A 39 -5.52 21.32 20.36
C ASP A 39 -4.44 20.37 19.82
N ILE A 40 -4.87 19.27 19.15
CA ILE A 40 -4.00 18.27 18.52
C ILE A 40 -4.51 17.97 17.13
N ILE A 41 -3.61 17.98 16.15
CA ILE A 41 -3.90 17.74 14.74
C ILE A 41 -3.06 16.57 14.25
N CYS A 42 -3.71 15.52 13.76
CA CYS A 42 -3.06 14.32 13.25
C CYS A 42 -3.11 14.27 11.72
N TYR A 43 -1.96 14.01 11.10
CA TYR A 43 -1.80 13.81 9.66
C TYR A 43 -1.26 12.42 9.36
N SER A 44 -1.70 11.82 8.25
CA SER A 44 -1.04 10.66 7.65
C SER A 44 -0.75 10.94 6.19
N LEU A 45 0.54 10.99 5.83
CA LEU A 45 1.01 11.55 4.58
C LEU A 45 1.87 10.55 3.80
N ASN A 46 1.59 10.43 2.52
CA ASN A 46 2.55 9.94 1.53
C ASN A 46 3.43 11.11 1.02
N SER A 47 4.35 10.85 0.09
CA SER A 47 5.27 11.88 -0.38
C SER A 47 4.61 13.00 -1.19
N LEU A 48 3.53 12.69 -1.91
CA LEU A 48 2.77 13.70 -2.65
C LEU A 48 1.95 14.58 -1.71
N ASP A 49 1.29 13.96 -0.74
CA ASP A 49 0.50 14.68 0.25
C ASP A 49 1.38 15.58 1.12
N TYR A 50 2.57 15.12 1.52
CA TYR A 50 3.48 15.93 2.33
C TYR A 50 3.83 17.26 1.64
N ALA A 51 4.15 17.23 0.35
CA ALA A 51 4.45 18.44 -0.42
C ALA A 51 3.28 19.44 -0.43
N VAL A 52 2.04 18.95 -0.36
CA VAL A 52 0.83 19.80 -0.34
C VAL A 52 0.54 20.37 1.05
N TYR A 53 0.75 19.56 2.12
CA TYR A 53 0.30 19.93 3.47
C TYR A 53 1.40 20.43 4.41
N ALA A 54 2.66 20.49 3.98
CA ALA A 54 3.77 20.96 4.81
C ALA A 54 3.55 22.39 5.35
N ASP A 55 3.10 23.31 4.50
CA ASP A 55 2.81 24.69 4.92
C ASP A 55 1.61 24.78 5.86
N GLU A 56 0.58 23.96 5.66
CA GLU A 56 -0.58 23.88 6.57
C GLU A 56 -0.13 23.41 7.96
N MET A 57 0.69 22.36 8.03
CA MET A 57 1.24 21.85 9.30
C MET A 57 2.08 22.89 10.03
N ARG A 58 2.96 23.58 9.32
CA ARG A 58 3.86 24.61 9.89
C ARG A 58 3.10 25.80 10.49
N ASN A 59 1.96 26.16 9.93
CA ASN A 59 1.13 27.29 10.33
C ASN A 59 -0.02 26.89 11.28
N ALA A 60 -0.13 25.63 11.65
CA ALA A 60 -1.18 25.15 12.56
C ALA A 60 -0.97 25.71 13.98
N SER A 61 -2.08 26.04 14.66
CA SER A 61 -2.05 26.62 16.02
C SER A 61 -1.93 25.58 17.13
N GLY A 62 -2.32 24.32 16.86
CA GLY A 62 -2.26 23.20 17.81
C GLY A 62 -1.00 22.36 17.67
N ILE A 63 -0.90 21.31 18.50
CA ILE A 63 0.17 20.32 18.42
C ILE A 63 -0.01 19.48 17.16
N VAL A 64 0.97 19.47 16.27
CA VAL A 64 0.97 18.72 15.01
C VAL A 64 1.65 17.36 15.20
N ILE A 65 0.92 16.29 14.90
CA ILE A 65 1.44 14.91 14.87
C ILE A 65 1.36 14.42 13.43
N ALA A 66 2.51 14.14 12.82
CA ALA A 66 2.60 13.58 11.47
C ALA A 66 2.93 12.09 11.52
N GLY A 67 2.38 11.30 10.60
CA GLY A 67 2.66 9.87 10.42
C GLY A 67 2.45 9.46 8.96
N GLY A 68 2.58 8.16 8.69
CA GLY A 68 2.46 7.60 7.35
C GLY A 68 3.81 7.38 6.66
N PRO A 69 3.80 6.96 5.37
CA PRO A 69 4.99 6.53 4.68
C PRO A 69 6.08 7.57 4.56
N HIS A 70 5.73 8.81 4.20
CA HIS A 70 6.73 9.87 4.04
C HIS A 70 7.31 10.33 5.38
N PRO A 71 6.50 10.70 6.41
CA PRO A 71 7.04 11.04 7.71
C PRO A 71 7.86 9.93 8.35
N SER A 72 7.49 8.66 8.16
CA SER A 72 8.29 7.54 8.68
C SER A 72 9.67 7.44 8.03
N ALA A 73 9.79 7.76 6.75
CA ALA A 73 11.06 7.69 6.02
C ALA A 73 11.94 8.94 6.24
N CYS A 74 11.33 10.11 6.44
CA CYS A 74 11.99 11.43 6.50
C CYS A 74 11.67 12.18 7.80
N TYR A 75 11.53 11.49 8.93
CA TYR A 75 11.05 12.10 10.17
C TYR A 75 11.87 13.33 10.62
N ALA A 76 13.18 13.35 10.35
CA ALA A 76 14.04 14.48 10.71
C ALA A 76 13.67 15.76 9.95
N ASP A 77 13.33 15.63 8.65
CA ASP A 77 12.91 16.76 7.81
C ASP A 77 11.49 17.21 8.18
N VAL A 78 10.59 16.25 8.40
CA VAL A 78 9.18 16.53 8.76
C VAL A 78 9.05 17.21 10.11
N LEU A 79 10.01 17.04 11.03
CA LEU A 79 10.07 17.77 12.32
C LEU A 79 10.34 19.28 12.18
N CYS A 80 10.62 19.78 10.97
CA CYS A 80 10.59 21.23 10.70
C CYS A 80 9.16 21.77 10.64
N ASP A 81 8.18 20.91 10.31
CA ASP A 81 6.78 21.25 10.05
C ASP A 81 5.80 20.65 11.07
N ALA A 82 6.26 19.69 11.89
CA ALA A 82 5.47 19.00 12.90
C ALA A 82 6.18 18.98 14.27
N ASP A 83 5.42 18.86 15.35
CA ASP A 83 5.96 18.73 16.70
C ASP A 83 6.42 17.30 17.00
N TYR A 84 5.65 16.32 16.52
CA TYR A 84 5.94 14.90 16.70
C TYR A 84 5.72 14.15 15.40
N VAL A 85 6.55 13.10 15.18
CA VAL A 85 6.36 12.15 14.09
C VAL A 85 6.18 10.75 14.68
N VAL A 86 5.07 10.09 14.29
CA VAL A 86 4.85 8.67 14.54
C VAL A 86 5.52 7.89 13.42
N VAL A 87 6.64 7.23 13.74
CA VAL A 87 7.47 6.49 12.79
C VAL A 87 7.03 5.03 12.72
N GLY A 88 6.65 4.56 11.54
CA GLY A 88 6.18 3.19 11.31
C GLY A 88 4.70 2.99 11.64
N GLU A 89 4.38 1.92 12.39
CA GLU A 89 3.01 1.52 12.71
C GLU A 89 2.44 2.32 13.89
N GLY A 90 1.32 3.00 13.67
CA GLY A 90 0.77 3.96 14.61
C GLY A 90 -0.23 3.42 15.64
N GLU A 91 -0.75 2.20 15.49
CA GLU A 91 -1.88 1.69 16.26
C GLU A 91 -1.61 1.59 17.78
N PHE A 92 -0.36 1.33 18.18
CA PHE A 92 0.05 1.39 19.58
C PHE A 92 0.68 2.73 19.93
N THR A 93 1.46 3.31 19.00
CA THR A 93 2.24 4.52 19.24
C THR A 93 1.37 5.76 19.39
N LEU A 94 0.39 5.97 18.47
CA LEU A 94 -0.45 7.16 18.51
C LEU A 94 -1.29 7.24 19.79
N PRO A 95 -2.02 6.20 20.25
CA PRO A 95 -2.73 6.25 21.53
C PRO A 95 -1.82 6.55 22.72
N ARG A 96 -0.62 5.99 22.78
CA ARG A 96 0.36 6.28 23.85
C ARG A 96 0.85 7.72 23.81
N LEU A 97 1.08 8.27 22.61
CA LEU A 97 1.46 9.68 22.45
C LEU A 97 0.33 10.61 22.89
N LEU A 98 -0.92 10.30 22.52
CA LEU A 98 -2.10 11.05 22.97
C LEU A 98 -2.25 10.99 24.50
N ASP A 99 -2.03 9.82 25.11
CA ASP A 99 -2.01 9.67 26.55
C ASP A 99 -0.96 10.59 27.22
N ALA A 100 0.27 10.61 26.70
CA ALA A 100 1.33 11.44 27.22
C ALA A 100 1.01 12.94 27.10
N LEU A 101 0.45 13.37 25.97
CA LEU A 101 0.10 14.77 25.71
C LEU A 101 -1.10 15.24 26.57
N THR A 102 -2.08 14.37 26.79
CA THR A 102 -3.36 14.78 27.43
C THR A 102 -3.36 14.56 28.94
N LYS A 103 -2.54 13.62 29.46
CA LYS A 103 -2.50 13.24 30.89
C LYS A 103 -1.22 13.70 31.60
N GLY A 104 -0.39 14.53 30.96
CA GLY A 104 0.80 15.11 31.56
C GLY A 104 2.01 14.16 31.64
N GLY A 105 2.07 13.17 30.74
CA GLY A 105 3.24 12.30 30.58
C GLY A 105 4.38 12.96 29.80
N ASN A 106 5.41 12.17 29.47
CA ASN A 106 6.52 12.62 28.61
C ASN A 106 6.34 12.07 27.18
N PRO A 107 5.89 12.89 26.20
CA PRO A 107 5.70 12.46 24.82
C PRO A 107 6.98 11.94 24.15
N GLU A 108 8.14 12.47 24.56
CA GLU A 108 9.44 12.12 23.99
C GLU A 108 9.95 10.75 24.47
N ALA A 109 9.35 10.22 25.55
CA ALA A 109 9.65 8.88 26.05
C ALA A 109 8.80 7.78 25.38
N VAL A 110 7.90 8.13 24.47
CA VAL A 110 7.01 7.16 23.82
C VAL A 110 7.75 6.44 22.68
N PRO A 111 7.92 5.09 22.74
CA PRO A 111 8.56 4.35 21.67
C PRO A 111 7.79 4.49 20.33
N GLY A 112 8.51 4.69 19.25
CA GLY A 112 7.97 4.95 17.92
C GLY A 112 7.74 6.44 17.63
N VAL A 113 8.04 7.33 18.57
CA VAL A 113 7.89 8.79 18.40
C VAL A 113 9.24 9.44 18.14
N ALA A 114 9.30 10.28 17.12
CA ALA A 114 10.37 11.24 16.89
C ALA A 114 9.91 12.65 17.27
N SER A 115 10.80 13.43 17.88
CA SER A 115 10.63 14.84 18.23
C SER A 115 11.92 15.62 17.95
N LYS A 116 11.90 16.93 18.12
CA LYS A 116 13.11 17.78 18.04
C LYS A 116 14.22 17.41 19.06
N LYS A 117 13.88 16.62 20.10
CA LYS A 117 14.84 16.13 21.10
C LYS A 117 15.42 14.76 20.78
N GLY A 118 14.86 14.04 19.82
CA GLY A 118 15.36 12.75 19.37
C GLY A 118 14.27 11.78 18.93
N PHE A 119 14.69 10.54 18.62
CA PHE A 119 13.81 9.46 18.20
C PHE A 119 14.07 8.21 19.06
N ILE A 120 13.00 7.63 19.58
CA ILE A 120 13.04 6.33 20.23
C ILE A 120 12.35 5.33 19.29
N PRO A 121 13.07 4.30 18.78
CA PRO A 121 12.46 3.26 17.95
C PRO A 121 11.29 2.57 18.65
N ALA A 122 10.31 2.12 17.87
CA ALA A 122 9.21 1.33 18.41
C ALA A 122 9.72 0.04 19.07
N ASP A 123 9.17 -0.29 20.23
CA ASP A 123 9.57 -1.44 21.06
C ASP A 123 8.79 -2.72 20.71
N HIS A 124 7.90 -2.65 19.73
CA HIS A 124 6.98 -3.72 19.37
C HIS A 124 6.58 -3.67 17.88
N SER A 125 6.11 -4.81 17.39
CA SER A 125 5.37 -4.88 16.13
C SER A 125 3.87 -4.99 16.44
N VAL A 126 3.03 -4.37 15.60
CA VAL A 126 1.58 -4.43 15.77
C VAL A 126 1.06 -5.85 15.53
N PHE A 127 0.37 -6.40 16.51
CA PHE A 127 -0.46 -7.60 16.31
C PHE A 127 -1.74 -7.19 15.60
N LEU A 128 -1.96 -7.68 14.38
CA LEU A 128 -3.07 -7.22 13.55
C LEU A 128 -4.45 -7.43 14.22
N ASN A 129 -4.61 -8.49 15.01
CA ASN A 129 -5.87 -8.74 15.73
C ASN A 129 -6.03 -7.91 17.03
N ALA A 130 -5.03 -7.12 17.43
CA ALA A 130 -5.16 -6.26 18.61
C ALA A 130 -6.22 -5.16 18.41
N TYR A 131 -6.36 -4.71 17.15
CA TYR A 131 -7.34 -3.72 16.73
C TYR A 131 -8.05 -4.18 15.47
N PRO A 132 -9.34 -3.85 15.26
CA PRO A 132 -10.01 -4.09 13.98
C PRO A 132 -9.40 -3.19 12.90
N SER A 133 -9.58 -3.57 11.63
CA SER A 133 -9.14 -2.74 10.49
C SER A 133 -9.87 -1.39 10.43
N PHE A 134 -11.04 -1.33 11.04
CA PHE A 134 -11.88 -0.14 11.16
C PHE A 134 -12.94 -0.37 12.26
N SER A 135 -13.56 0.71 12.71
CA SER A 135 -14.71 0.68 13.64
C SER A 135 -15.91 1.39 13.03
N GLN A 136 -16.23 2.60 13.48
CA GLN A 136 -17.30 3.43 12.90
C GLN A 136 -16.89 4.00 11.54
N MET A 137 -15.62 4.39 11.40
CA MET A 137 -15.06 4.88 10.13
C MET A 137 -14.65 3.69 9.26
N LYS A 138 -15.46 3.39 8.25
CA LYS A 138 -15.26 2.23 7.39
C LYS A 138 -14.07 2.40 6.44
N GLY A 139 -13.23 1.36 6.33
CA GLY A 139 -12.13 1.22 5.40
C GLY A 139 -12.14 -0.15 4.74
N TYR A 140 -11.14 -0.46 3.93
CA TYR A 140 -10.93 -1.83 3.43
C TYR A 140 -10.53 -2.77 4.58
N ILE A 141 -10.83 -4.05 4.42
CA ILE A 141 -10.45 -5.08 5.40
C ILE A 141 -8.99 -5.44 5.17
N GLU A 142 -8.11 -5.13 6.13
CA GLU A 142 -6.73 -5.55 6.05
C GLU A 142 -6.62 -7.06 6.29
N LEU A 143 -6.00 -7.79 5.34
CA LEU A 143 -5.74 -9.23 5.49
C LEU A 143 -4.38 -9.50 6.10
N SER A 144 -3.36 -8.82 5.59
CA SER A 144 -1.97 -9.09 5.93
C SER A 144 -1.15 -7.81 5.87
N ARG A 145 -0.05 -7.77 6.64
CA ARG A 145 0.88 -6.65 6.71
C ARG A 145 2.32 -7.17 6.74
N GLY A 146 3.25 -6.37 6.17
CA GLY A 146 4.63 -6.77 5.95
C GLY A 146 4.82 -7.52 4.64
N CYS A 147 6.06 -7.56 4.13
CA CYS A 147 6.35 -8.20 2.85
C CYS A 147 7.79 -8.75 2.86
N PRO A 148 8.00 -10.06 2.57
CA PRO A 148 9.34 -10.65 2.57
C PRO A 148 10.20 -10.19 1.39
N HIS A 149 9.59 -9.65 0.34
CA HIS A 149 10.29 -9.11 -0.81
C HIS A 149 10.91 -7.75 -0.51
N ASN A 150 12.10 -7.52 -1.02
CA ASN A 150 12.85 -6.28 -0.80
C ASN A 150 12.95 -5.44 -2.08
N CYS A 151 11.81 -5.26 -2.77
CA CYS A 151 11.77 -4.53 -4.03
C CYS A 151 12.33 -3.10 -3.88
N GLY A 152 13.20 -2.70 -4.83
CA GLY A 152 13.99 -1.48 -4.76
C GLY A 152 13.19 -0.18 -4.71
N TYR A 153 11.96 -0.18 -5.21
CA TYR A 153 11.07 0.99 -5.25
C TYR A 153 10.01 1.01 -4.13
N CYS A 154 9.88 -0.09 -3.35
CA CYS A 154 8.72 -0.27 -2.46
C CYS A 154 9.02 0.09 -1.01
N GLN A 155 8.15 0.87 -0.38
CA GLN A 155 8.24 1.23 1.04
C GLN A 155 7.66 0.17 1.99
N THR A 156 6.82 -0.76 1.51
CA THR A 156 6.09 -1.71 2.37
C THR A 156 6.97 -2.48 3.34
N PRO A 157 8.07 -3.15 2.93
CA PRO A 157 8.92 -3.88 3.88
C PRO A 157 9.67 -2.97 4.84
N ARG A 158 9.87 -1.71 4.48
CA ARG A 158 10.57 -0.69 5.30
C ARG A 158 9.68 -0.12 6.40
N LEU A 159 8.38 0.02 6.09
CA LEU A 159 7.38 0.50 7.04
C LEU A 159 6.87 -0.60 7.98
N HIS A 160 6.65 -1.79 7.43
CA HIS A 160 5.93 -2.86 8.11
C HIS A 160 6.78 -4.11 8.38
N GLY A 161 8.08 -4.07 8.01
CA GLY A 161 9.01 -5.18 8.17
C GLY A 161 8.87 -6.25 7.08
N CYS A 162 9.87 -7.16 7.06
CA CYS A 162 9.96 -8.22 6.06
C CYS A 162 9.15 -9.47 6.42
N ARG A 163 8.64 -9.58 7.65
CA ARG A 163 7.80 -10.70 8.06
C ARG A 163 6.34 -10.39 7.79
N MET A 164 5.68 -11.24 7.01
CA MET A 164 4.24 -11.13 6.78
C MET A 164 3.47 -11.58 8.04
N ARG A 165 2.53 -10.78 8.47
CA ARG A 165 1.60 -11.03 9.59
C ARG A 165 0.19 -11.04 9.02
N HIS A 166 -0.65 -11.95 9.50
CA HIS A 166 -2.00 -12.13 8.99
C HIS A 166 -3.03 -11.86 10.09
N ARG A 167 -4.18 -11.31 9.72
CA ARG A 167 -5.35 -11.32 10.60
C ARG A 167 -5.91 -12.72 10.64
N SER A 168 -6.49 -13.08 11.78
CA SER A 168 -7.22 -14.35 11.87
C SER A 168 -8.45 -14.33 10.95
N ARG A 169 -8.81 -15.48 10.44
CA ARG A 169 -9.99 -15.68 9.61
C ARG A 169 -11.26 -15.15 10.28
N GLU A 170 -11.41 -15.37 11.60
CA GLU A 170 -12.53 -14.92 12.40
C GLU A 170 -12.62 -13.39 12.43
N ALA A 171 -11.49 -12.69 12.64
CA ALA A 171 -11.47 -11.23 12.64
C ALA A 171 -11.80 -10.66 11.24
N VAL A 172 -11.35 -11.32 10.17
CA VAL A 172 -11.68 -10.92 8.80
C VAL A 172 -13.18 -11.12 8.52
N ALA A 173 -13.74 -12.27 8.89
CA ALA A 173 -15.15 -12.57 8.70
C ALA A 173 -16.07 -11.60 9.48
N GLU A 174 -15.70 -11.26 10.72
CA GLU A 174 -16.42 -10.25 11.51
C GLU A 174 -16.46 -8.87 10.82
N MET A 175 -15.32 -8.46 10.23
CA MET A 175 -15.26 -7.20 9.48
C MET A 175 -16.05 -7.29 8.16
N ALA A 176 -15.96 -8.42 7.46
CA ALA A 176 -16.69 -8.66 6.21
C ALA A 176 -18.21 -8.63 6.40
N ALA A 177 -18.71 -9.11 7.53
CA ALA A 177 -20.15 -9.08 7.87
C ALA A 177 -20.75 -7.65 7.88
N LYS A 178 -19.91 -6.60 7.95
CA LYS A 178 -20.34 -5.19 7.87
C LYS A 178 -20.53 -4.67 6.44
N TYR A 179 -20.23 -5.49 5.44
CA TYR A 179 -20.29 -5.15 4.02
C TYR A 179 -21.12 -6.16 3.23
N ARG A 180 -21.67 -5.73 2.10
CA ARG A 180 -22.14 -6.61 1.05
C ARG A 180 -20.96 -7.07 0.18
N ASP A 181 -20.12 -6.11 -0.21
CA ASP A 181 -18.96 -6.32 -1.08
C ASP A 181 -17.69 -6.27 -0.22
N ALA A 182 -17.12 -7.43 0.10
CA ALA A 182 -15.89 -7.52 0.88
C ALA A 182 -14.69 -7.23 -0.03
N ARG A 183 -13.98 -6.14 0.27
CA ARG A 183 -12.74 -5.72 -0.40
C ARG A 183 -11.62 -5.61 0.61
N PHE A 184 -10.43 -5.96 0.19
CA PHE A 184 -9.30 -6.13 1.09
C PHE A 184 -8.14 -5.21 0.73
N VAL A 185 -7.26 -4.97 1.70
CA VAL A 185 -5.94 -4.37 1.52
C VAL A 185 -4.89 -5.31 2.07
N THR A 186 -3.85 -5.56 1.28
CA THR A 186 -2.77 -6.49 1.61
C THR A 186 -1.61 -6.30 0.61
N PRO A 187 -0.36 -6.60 0.98
CA PRO A 187 0.76 -6.54 0.05
C PRO A 187 0.72 -7.58 -1.08
N ASN A 188 0.05 -8.71 -0.85
CA ASN A 188 -0.17 -9.79 -1.81
C ASN A 188 -1.35 -10.64 -1.32
N ALA A 189 -2.46 -10.63 -2.06
CA ALA A 189 -3.69 -11.27 -1.63
C ALA A 189 -3.57 -12.80 -1.51
N PHE A 190 -2.86 -13.44 -2.42
CA PHE A 190 -2.71 -14.91 -2.43
C PHE A 190 -1.64 -15.40 -1.44
N ALA A 191 -0.92 -14.51 -0.78
CA ALA A 191 -0.03 -14.86 0.31
C ALA A 191 -0.71 -14.91 1.69
N TYR A 192 -2.06 -14.76 1.76
CA TYR A 192 -2.75 -14.91 3.04
C TYR A 192 -2.55 -16.30 3.63
N GLY A 193 -2.15 -16.36 4.90
CA GLY A 193 -1.89 -17.62 5.61
C GLY A 193 -0.56 -18.27 5.29
N SER A 194 0.20 -17.79 4.31
CA SER A 194 1.54 -18.26 3.97
C SER A 194 2.49 -18.17 5.17
N ALA A 195 3.28 -19.19 5.40
CA ALA A 195 4.24 -19.24 6.49
C ALA A 195 5.46 -18.33 6.25
N ASP A 196 5.88 -18.19 4.99
CA ASP A 196 7.06 -17.44 4.57
C ASP A 196 6.71 -16.18 3.73
N GLY A 197 5.48 -16.08 3.24
CA GLY A 197 5.03 -15.01 2.34
C GLY A 197 5.56 -15.15 0.92
N LEU A 198 6.21 -16.28 0.58
CA LEU A 198 6.82 -16.55 -0.72
C LEU A 198 6.05 -17.61 -1.52
N HIS A 199 5.25 -18.44 -0.85
CA HIS A 199 4.45 -19.47 -1.48
C HIS A 199 3.00 -19.37 -0.99
N PRO A 200 1.99 -19.59 -1.87
CA PRO A 200 0.59 -19.58 -1.46
C PRO A 200 0.28 -20.77 -0.54
N ASP A 201 -0.56 -20.52 0.47
CA ASP A 201 -1.20 -21.57 1.27
C ASP A 201 -2.67 -21.64 0.82
N THR A 202 -2.93 -22.42 -0.22
CA THR A 202 -4.26 -22.52 -0.85
C THR A 202 -5.32 -23.03 0.12
N GLU A 203 -4.97 -23.93 1.03
CA GLU A 203 -5.90 -24.45 2.05
C GLU A 203 -6.36 -23.35 3.02
N LYS A 204 -5.42 -22.53 3.52
CA LYS A 204 -5.79 -21.42 4.40
C LYS A 204 -6.52 -20.31 3.66
N LEU A 205 -6.16 -20.06 2.40
CA LEU A 205 -6.84 -19.10 1.54
C LEU A 205 -8.30 -19.53 1.29
N GLU A 206 -8.53 -20.80 0.94
CA GLU A 206 -9.87 -21.36 0.78
C GLU A 206 -10.70 -21.25 2.06
N ARG A 207 -10.12 -21.62 3.20
CA ARG A 207 -10.81 -21.49 4.50
C ARG A 207 -11.19 -20.05 4.84
N LEU A 208 -10.36 -19.08 4.41
CA LEU A 208 -10.71 -17.66 4.52
C LEU A 208 -11.93 -17.32 3.69
N LEU A 209 -11.93 -17.68 2.40
CA LEU A 209 -13.03 -17.39 1.47
C LEU A 209 -14.35 -18.03 1.94
N LEU A 210 -14.30 -19.28 2.37
CA LEU A 210 -15.46 -20.01 2.94
C LEU A 210 -16.01 -19.36 4.23
N SER A 211 -15.23 -18.57 4.94
CA SER A 211 -15.70 -17.90 6.16
C SER A 211 -16.60 -16.69 5.90
N MET A 212 -16.79 -16.30 4.64
CA MET A 212 -17.57 -15.13 4.22
C MET A 212 -18.70 -15.50 3.24
N PRO A 213 -19.60 -16.45 3.57
CA PRO A 213 -20.55 -17.06 2.61
C PRO A 213 -21.62 -16.09 2.10
N ASN A 214 -21.84 -14.97 2.78
CA ASN A 214 -22.87 -13.98 2.45
C ASN A 214 -22.32 -12.73 1.76
N ASN A 215 -21.02 -12.71 1.43
CA ASN A 215 -20.38 -11.55 0.82
C ASN A 215 -20.13 -11.77 -0.66
N ASN A 216 -20.23 -10.70 -1.46
CA ASN A 216 -19.51 -10.63 -2.72
C ASN A 216 -18.04 -10.38 -2.41
N ILE A 217 -17.20 -11.38 -2.58
CA ILE A 217 -15.77 -11.31 -2.25
C ILE A 217 -14.99 -10.78 -3.46
N TYR A 218 -14.13 -9.77 -3.24
CA TYR A 218 -13.23 -9.23 -4.25
C TYR A 218 -11.79 -9.40 -3.76
N LEU A 219 -11.08 -10.42 -4.26
CA LEU A 219 -9.73 -10.79 -3.87
C LEU A 219 -8.84 -10.93 -5.11
N GLY A 220 -7.59 -10.48 -5.03
CA GLY A 220 -6.69 -10.48 -6.20
C GLY A 220 -7.01 -9.38 -7.21
N THR A 221 -7.76 -8.35 -6.79
CA THR A 221 -8.05 -7.14 -7.55
C THR A 221 -7.91 -5.91 -6.66
N PHE A 222 -7.70 -4.72 -7.23
CA PHE A 222 -7.46 -3.49 -6.46
C PHE A 222 -8.45 -3.31 -5.29
N PRO A 223 -7.98 -3.01 -4.08
CA PRO A 223 -6.60 -2.76 -3.60
C PRO A 223 -5.94 -3.97 -2.91
N SER A 224 -6.17 -5.18 -3.41
CA SER A 224 -5.58 -6.43 -2.92
C SER A 224 -4.93 -7.19 -4.07
N GLU A 225 -4.02 -6.54 -4.78
CA GLU A 225 -3.30 -7.08 -5.91
C GLU A 225 -2.48 -8.31 -5.50
N VAL A 226 -2.05 -9.06 -6.51
CA VAL A 226 -1.22 -10.24 -6.32
C VAL A 226 0.14 -10.06 -7.01
N ARG A 227 1.05 -10.96 -6.73
CA ARG A 227 2.30 -11.07 -7.45
C ARG A 227 2.17 -12.14 -8.54
N PRO A 228 2.83 -11.98 -9.72
CA PRO A 228 2.66 -12.93 -10.83
C PRO A 228 2.92 -14.39 -10.45
N GLU A 229 3.97 -14.66 -9.69
CA GLU A 229 4.34 -16.01 -9.25
C GLU A 229 3.30 -16.69 -8.34
N PHE A 230 2.35 -15.93 -7.81
CA PHE A 230 1.23 -16.47 -7.02
C PHE A 230 -0.02 -16.73 -7.87
N VAL A 231 -0.05 -16.31 -9.13
CA VAL A 231 -1.14 -16.59 -10.06
C VAL A 231 -0.90 -17.98 -10.66
N GLN A 232 -1.45 -18.98 -10.00
CA GLN A 232 -1.34 -20.39 -10.34
C GLN A 232 -2.74 -20.95 -10.61
N PRO A 233 -2.89 -22.07 -11.33
CA PRO A 233 -4.20 -22.69 -11.56
C PRO A 233 -5.02 -22.85 -10.28
N GLU A 234 -4.40 -23.32 -9.19
CA GLU A 234 -5.05 -23.57 -7.91
C GLU A 234 -5.58 -22.27 -7.26
N THR A 235 -4.83 -21.18 -7.34
CA THR A 235 -5.29 -19.88 -6.79
C THR A 235 -6.34 -19.22 -7.67
N ALA A 236 -6.24 -19.36 -9.00
CA ALA A 236 -7.25 -18.89 -9.95
C ALA A 236 -8.56 -19.64 -9.79
N GLU A 237 -8.53 -20.96 -9.56
CA GLU A 237 -9.72 -21.78 -9.27
C GLU A 237 -10.46 -21.25 -8.04
N LEU A 238 -9.76 -20.94 -6.95
CA LEU A 238 -10.37 -20.36 -5.76
C LEU A 238 -11.07 -19.02 -6.06
N VAL A 239 -10.46 -18.18 -6.90
CA VAL A 239 -11.09 -16.90 -7.31
C VAL A 239 -12.37 -17.16 -8.10
N VAL A 240 -12.34 -18.04 -9.09
CA VAL A 240 -13.51 -18.35 -9.92
C VAL A 240 -14.63 -18.99 -9.10
N GLN A 241 -14.28 -19.79 -8.11
CA GLN A 241 -15.26 -20.52 -7.29
C GLN A 241 -15.89 -19.65 -6.21
N TYR A 242 -15.12 -18.76 -5.56
CA TYR A 242 -15.57 -18.08 -4.34
C TYR A 242 -15.67 -16.55 -4.47
N CYS A 243 -15.07 -15.95 -5.50
CA CYS A 243 -15.03 -14.48 -5.62
C CYS A 243 -15.99 -13.95 -6.69
N ALA A 244 -16.36 -12.70 -6.54
CA ALA A 244 -17.24 -12.00 -7.48
C ALA A 244 -16.47 -11.23 -8.58
N ASN A 245 -15.14 -11.11 -8.46
CA ASN A 245 -14.33 -10.43 -9.46
C ASN A 245 -14.13 -11.29 -10.73
N THR A 246 -14.12 -10.61 -11.87
CA THR A 246 -13.87 -11.19 -13.19
C THR A 246 -12.47 -10.87 -13.72
N ASN A 247 -11.64 -10.23 -12.88
CA ASN A 247 -10.29 -9.84 -13.20
C ASN A 247 -9.31 -10.24 -12.10
N LEU A 248 -8.04 -10.37 -12.46
CA LEU A 248 -6.92 -10.44 -11.51
C LEU A 248 -5.96 -9.29 -11.80
N HIS A 249 -5.54 -8.61 -10.74
CA HIS A 249 -4.62 -7.49 -10.79
C HIS A 249 -3.27 -7.90 -10.22
N PHE A 250 -2.22 -7.83 -11.03
CA PHE A 250 -0.88 -8.22 -10.60
C PHE A 250 0.21 -7.28 -11.11
N GLY A 251 1.23 -7.10 -10.26
CA GLY A 251 2.35 -6.23 -10.55
C GLY A 251 3.49 -6.95 -11.28
N ALA A 252 3.55 -6.86 -12.61
CA ALA A 252 4.69 -7.30 -13.41
C ALA A 252 5.90 -6.38 -13.24
N GLN A 253 5.68 -5.09 -13.31
CA GLN A 253 6.61 -3.98 -13.15
C GLN A 253 7.55 -3.74 -14.34
N SER A 254 8.09 -4.78 -14.98
CA SER A 254 8.91 -4.68 -16.19
C SER A 254 8.79 -5.95 -17.02
N GLY A 255 9.02 -5.84 -18.32
CA GLY A 255 9.17 -6.95 -19.27
C GLY A 255 10.62 -7.42 -19.43
N SER A 256 11.57 -6.87 -18.66
CA SER A 256 12.98 -7.24 -18.69
C SER A 256 13.40 -7.99 -17.43
N ASP A 257 13.91 -9.21 -17.57
CA ASP A 257 14.50 -9.98 -16.48
C ASP A 257 15.68 -9.27 -15.82
N ALA A 258 16.45 -8.51 -16.59
CA ALA A 258 17.57 -7.74 -16.06
C ALA A 258 17.09 -6.64 -15.11
N VAL A 259 16.01 -5.94 -15.46
CA VAL A 259 15.36 -4.93 -14.62
C VAL A 259 14.73 -5.57 -13.39
N LEU A 260 13.95 -6.64 -13.57
CA LEU A 260 13.30 -7.36 -12.45
C LEU A 260 14.32 -7.85 -11.42
N LYS A 261 15.46 -8.37 -11.88
CA LYS A 261 16.57 -8.80 -11.01
C LYS A 261 17.18 -7.62 -10.23
N LYS A 262 17.45 -6.49 -10.90
CA LYS A 262 17.96 -5.27 -10.24
C LYS A 262 16.98 -4.71 -9.22
N LEU A 263 15.68 -4.84 -9.46
CA LEU A 263 14.62 -4.45 -8.56
C LEU A 263 14.40 -5.41 -7.39
N HIS A 264 15.05 -6.55 -7.35
CA HIS A 264 14.82 -7.63 -6.38
C HIS A 264 13.35 -8.09 -6.36
N ARG A 265 12.75 -8.26 -7.57
CA ARG A 265 11.34 -8.68 -7.66
C ARG A 265 11.11 -10.12 -7.19
N GLY A 266 12.09 -11.00 -7.37
CA GLY A 266 11.97 -12.42 -6.99
C GLY A 266 11.14 -13.27 -7.96
N HIS A 267 10.65 -12.68 -9.06
CA HIS A 267 10.09 -13.37 -10.23
C HIS A 267 10.72 -12.79 -11.50
N GLY A 268 10.62 -13.51 -12.61
CA GLY A 268 11.02 -13.11 -13.94
C GLY A 268 9.84 -12.99 -14.90
N THR A 269 10.15 -12.85 -16.16
CA THR A 269 9.16 -12.73 -17.22
C THR A 269 8.40 -14.04 -17.45
N GLU A 270 9.00 -15.20 -17.18
CA GLU A 270 8.34 -16.51 -17.25
C GLU A 270 7.10 -16.57 -16.37
N GLU A 271 7.21 -16.16 -15.10
CA GLU A 271 6.09 -16.13 -14.17
C GLU A 271 5.02 -15.11 -14.59
N ILE A 272 5.41 -14.01 -15.22
CA ILE A 272 4.46 -13.01 -15.72
C ILE A 272 3.64 -13.60 -16.88
N PHE A 273 4.29 -14.22 -17.85
CA PHE A 273 3.58 -14.84 -18.97
C PHE A 273 2.75 -16.04 -18.53
N HIS A 274 3.24 -16.83 -17.59
CA HIS A 274 2.44 -17.90 -16.98
C HIS A 274 1.17 -17.33 -16.31
N ALA A 275 1.26 -16.23 -15.57
CA ALA A 275 0.11 -15.58 -14.95
C ALA A 275 -0.91 -15.10 -16.00
N LEU A 276 -0.46 -14.58 -17.15
CA LEU A 276 -1.32 -14.21 -18.27
C LEU A 276 -2.05 -15.44 -18.85
N ASP A 277 -1.34 -16.54 -19.02
CA ASP A 277 -1.94 -17.80 -19.53
C ASP A 277 -2.97 -18.37 -18.56
N VAL A 278 -2.66 -18.40 -17.25
CA VAL A 278 -3.63 -18.82 -16.21
C VAL A 278 -4.87 -17.92 -16.24
N CYS A 279 -4.71 -16.60 -16.34
CA CYS A 279 -5.86 -15.70 -16.46
C CYS A 279 -6.74 -16.05 -17.66
N ARG A 280 -6.13 -16.33 -18.83
CA ARG A 280 -6.85 -16.72 -20.04
C ARG A 280 -7.60 -18.04 -19.87
N ASP A 281 -6.96 -19.06 -19.30
CA ASP A 281 -7.52 -20.39 -19.12
C ASP A 281 -8.72 -20.36 -18.16
N PHE A 282 -8.66 -19.55 -17.13
CA PHE A 282 -9.74 -19.35 -16.15
C PHE A 282 -10.72 -18.24 -16.51
N ARG A 283 -10.59 -17.61 -17.70
CA ARG A 283 -11.44 -16.51 -18.18
C ARG A 283 -11.47 -15.30 -17.23
N LEU A 284 -10.37 -15.05 -16.53
CA LEU A 284 -10.15 -13.87 -15.73
C LEU A 284 -9.44 -12.82 -16.58
N GLN A 285 -9.93 -11.59 -16.59
CA GLN A 285 -9.26 -10.50 -17.29
C GLN A 285 -8.01 -10.07 -16.49
N PRO A 286 -6.79 -10.17 -17.04
CA PRO A 286 -5.61 -9.65 -16.38
C PRO A 286 -5.63 -8.10 -16.34
N VAL A 287 -5.25 -7.53 -15.21
CA VAL A 287 -4.90 -6.12 -15.06
C VAL A 287 -3.45 -6.08 -14.57
N VAL A 288 -2.55 -5.57 -15.40
CA VAL A 288 -1.11 -5.70 -15.19
C VAL A 288 -0.49 -4.34 -14.90
N ASP A 289 0.21 -4.21 -13.76
CA ASP A 289 0.97 -2.99 -13.46
C ASP A 289 2.38 -3.09 -14.02
N VAL A 290 2.81 -2.02 -14.69
CA VAL A 290 4.19 -1.82 -15.12
C VAL A 290 4.68 -0.43 -14.71
N ILE A 291 6.00 -0.30 -14.51
CA ILE A 291 6.66 0.94 -14.16
C ILE A 291 7.74 1.20 -15.19
N PHE A 292 7.71 2.37 -15.81
CA PHE A 292 8.77 2.89 -16.67
C PHE A 292 9.61 3.93 -15.93
N GLY A 293 10.83 4.15 -16.42
CA GLY A 293 11.69 5.22 -15.93
C GLY A 293 12.69 4.79 -14.85
N PHE A 294 12.99 3.52 -14.70
CA PHE A 294 14.08 3.11 -13.81
C PHE A 294 15.43 3.62 -14.36
N PRO A 295 16.29 4.23 -13.52
CA PRO A 295 17.51 4.90 -13.99
C PRO A 295 18.54 3.98 -14.62
N PHE A 296 18.38 2.67 -14.46
CA PHE A 296 19.28 1.63 -14.98
C PHE A 296 18.68 0.83 -16.15
N GLU A 297 17.49 1.22 -16.63
CA GLU A 297 16.91 0.64 -17.86
C GLU A 297 17.74 1.04 -19.07
N THR A 298 17.85 0.13 -20.02
CA THR A 298 18.35 0.37 -21.37
C THR A 298 17.17 0.55 -22.33
N ASP A 299 17.47 0.99 -23.56
CA ASP A 299 16.43 1.07 -24.61
C ASP A 299 15.79 -0.29 -24.86
N GLU A 300 16.61 -1.38 -24.86
CA GLU A 300 16.15 -2.75 -25.02
C GLU A 300 15.24 -3.21 -23.88
N ASP A 301 15.52 -2.81 -22.64
CA ASP A 301 14.66 -3.11 -21.48
C ASP A 301 13.28 -2.45 -21.62
N GLU A 302 13.22 -1.20 -22.10
CA GLU A 302 11.95 -0.51 -22.39
C GLU A 302 11.20 -1.18 -23.55
N GLU A 303 11.90 -1.62 -24.61
CA GLU A 303 11.31 -2.38 -25.73
C GLU A 303 10.72 -3.71 -25.25
N GLN A 304 11.38 -4.43 -24.36
CA GLN A 304 10.86 -5.65 -23.77
C GLN A 304 9.62 -5.36 -22.89
N THR A 305 9.64 -4.24 -22.15
CA THR A 305 8.50 -3.86 -21.31
C THR A 305 7.30 -3.45 -22.15
N ILE A 306 7.46 -2.68 -23.24
CA ILE A 306 6.33 -2.35 -24.13
C ILE A 306 5.79 -3.59 -24.85
N ALA A 307 6.63 -4.56 -25.20
CA ALA A 307 6.17 -5.82 -25.79
C ALA A 307 5.28 -6.61 -24.80
N LEU A 308 5.62 -6.64 -23.51
CA LEU A 308 4.76 -7.19 -22.47
C LEU A 308 3.43 -6.43 -22.38
N VAL A 309 3.46 -5.09 -22.42
CA VAL A 309 2.25 -4.25 -22.41
C VAL A 309 1.34 -4.59 -23.60
N GLU A 310 1.90 -4.67 -24.80
CA GLU A 310 1.16 -5.01 -26.03
C GLU A 310 0.53 -6.42 -25.93
N GLU A 311 1.26 -7.40 -25.36
CA GLU A 311 0.73 -8.76 -25.17
C GLU A 311 -0.42 -8.80 -24.14
N ALA A 312 -0.22 -8.17 -22.97
CA ALA A 312 -1.25 -8.12 -21.93
C ALA A 312 -2.51 -7.36 -22.41
N ALA A 313 -2.32 -6.32 -23.22
CA ALA A 313 -3.42 -5.51 -23.77
C ALA A 313 -4.32 -6.27 -24.75
N ARG A 314 -3.89 -7.43 -25.30
CA ARG A 314 -4.71 -8.23 -26.23
C ARG A 314 -5.98 -8.79 -25.60
N PHE A 315 -5.96 -9.07 -24.32
CA PHE A 315 -7.11 -9.68 -23.61
C PHE A 315 -7.33 -9.13 -22.19
N GLY A 316 -6.52 -8.13 -21.79
CA GLY A 316 -6.58 -7.50 -20.49
C GLY A 316 -6.44 -5.99 -20.53
N LYS A 317 -6.03 -5.44 -19.40
CA LYS A 317 -5.70 -4.03 -19.26
C LYS A 317 -4.32 -3.90 -18.64
N VAL A 318 -3.63 -2.80 -18.94
CA VAL A 318 -2.35 -2.47 -18.34
C VAL A 318 -2.46 -1.12 -17.65
N HIS A 319 -1.98 -1.07 -16.42
CA HIS A 319 -1.84 0.16 -15.65
C HIS A 319 -0.37 0.56 -15.63
N VAL A 320 -0.06 1.67 -16.30
CA VAL A 320 1.30 2.13 -16.49
C VAL A 320 1.61 3.25 -15.51
N HIS A 321 2.71 3.08 -14.79
CA HIS A 321 3.25 4.06 -13.86
C HIS A 321 4.57 4.62 -14.39
N TYR A 322 4.88 5.85 -14.00
CA TYR A 322 6.23 6.38 -14.07
C TYR A 322 6.90 6.24 -12.71
N LEU A 323 8.21 5.94 -12.69
CA LEU A 323 8.95 5.74 -11.44
C LEU A 323 8.81 6.97 -10.53
N THR A 324 8.33 6.73 -9.34
CA THR A 324 8.32 7.70 -8.25
C THR A 324 9.41 7.31 -7.25
N PRO A 325 10.51 8.06 -7.16
CA PRO A 325 11.58 7.79 -6.19
C PRO A 325 11.10 8.06 -4.77
N LEU A 326 10.68 7.02 -4.07
CA LEU A 326 10.12 7.15 -2.72
C LEU A 326 11.22 7.18 -1.66
N PRO A 327 11.15 8.08 -0.65
CA PRO A 327 12.12 8.13 0.42
C PRO A 327 12.14 6.84 1.26
N GLY A 328 13.31 6.52 1.80
CA GLY A 328 13.53 5.28 2.56
C GLY A 328 13.66 4.01 1.71
N THR A 329 13.57 4.11 0.37
CA THR A 329 13.80 2.99 -0.56
C THR A 329 15.22 3.08 -1.17
N PRO A 330 15.76 1.97 -1.73
CA PRO A 330 17.02 2.01 -2.47
C PRO A 330 17.03 2.98 -3.67
N LEU A 331 15.86 3.29 -4.22
CA LEU A 331 15.71 4.24 -5.32
C LEU A 331 15.33 5.66 -4.85
N ALA A 332 15.48 5.96 -3.55
CA ALA A 332 15.28 7.32 -3.06
C ALA A 332 16.27 8.30 -3.70
N GLY A 333 15.78 9.45 -4.14
CA GLY A 333 16.61 10.53 -4.69
C GLY A 333 17.24 10.23 -6.06
N VAL A 334 16.93 9.11 -6.71
CA VAL A 334 17.38 8.87 -8.09
C VAL A 334 16.56 9.75 -9.06
N LYS A 335 17.21 10.18 -10.13
CA LYS A 335 16.49 10.80 -11.26
C LYS A 335 15.90 9.69 -12.12
N ALA A 336 14.58 9.73 -12.34
CA ALA A 336 13.95 8.80 -13.25
C ALA A 336 14.41 9.02 -14.70
N ARG A 337 14.54 7.93 -15.45
CA ARG A 337 14.89 7.95 -16.87
C ARG A 337 13.68 8.42 -17.69
N GLU A 338 13.90 9.23 -18.70
CA GLU A 338 12.84 9.59 -19.65
C GLU A 338 12.46 8.38 -20.51
N ILE A 339 11.16 8.22 -20.71
CA ILE A 339 10.62 7.15 -21.57
C ILE A 339 10.98 7.50 -23.04
N LEU A 340 11.37 6.51 -23.82
CA LEU A 340 11.64 6.69 -25.25
C LEU A 340 10.41 7.25 -25.98
N PRO A 341 10.54 8.26 -26.86
CA PRO A 341 9.42 8.87 -27.54
C PRO A 341 8.53 7.91 -28.33
N GLU A 342 9.11 6.87 -28.93
CA GLU A 342 8.38 5.81 -29.62
C GLU A 342 7.58 4.93 -28.67
N ILE A 343 8.07 4.65 -27.46
CA ILE A 343 7.36 3.90 -26.43
C ILE A 343 6.20 4.75 -25.88
N ASP A 344 6.44 6.02 -25.57
CA ASP A 344 5.41 6.95 -25.13
C ASP A 344 4.27 7.07 -26.15
N LYS A 345 4.60 7.17 -27.45
CA LYS A 345 3.61 7.17 -28.53
C LYS A 345 2.79 5.88 -28.57
N LYS A 346 3.40 4.71 -28.40
CA LYS A 346 2.69 3.42 -28.35
C LYS A 346 1.76 3.34 -27.14
N LEU A 347 2.22 3.74 -25.95
CA LEU A 347 1.39 3.81 -24.76
C LEU A 347 0.18 4.73 -24.96
N GLY A 348 0.38 5.90 -25.57
CA GLY A 348 -0.70 6.84 -25.92
C GLY A 348 -1.71 6.22 -26.88
N GLN A 349 -1.27 5.46 -27.88
CA GLN A 349 -2.17 4.74 -28.81
C GLN A 349 -2.99 3.67 -28.08
N LEU A 350 -2.37 2.86 -27.25
CA LEU A 350 -3.06 1.84 -26.45
C LEU A 350 -4.06 2.45 -25.44
N ALA A 351 -3.71 3.62 -24.90
CA ALA A 351 -4.61 4.36 -24.00
C ALA A 351 -5.85 4.90 -24.71
N LEU A 352 -5.70 5.40 -25.94
CA LEU A 352 -6.83 5.84 -26.76
C LEU A 352 -7.82 4.70 -27.05
N HIS A 353 -7.34 3.48 -27.14
CA HIS A 353 -8.17 2.28 -27.31
C HIS A 353 -8.68 1.69 -25.98
N GLY A 354 -8.35 2.28 -24.82
CA GLY A 354 -8.81 1.86 -23.50
C GLY A 354 -8.12 0.60 -22.94
N HIS A 355 -7.00 0.20 -23.54
CA HIS A 355 -6.19 -0.93 -23.07
C HIS A 355 -5.17 -0.56 -22.01
N VAL A 356 -4.69 0.69 -22.04
CA VAL A 356 -3.72 1.24 -21.10
C VAL A 356 -4.37 2.37 -20.31
N THR A 357 -4.09 2.38 -19.01
CA THR A 357 -4.44 3.47 -18.08
C THR A 357 -3.20 3.82 -17.26
N GLY A 358 -3.21 4.94 -16.54
CA GLY A 358 -2.13 5.30 -15.60
C GLY A 358 -1.59 6.70 -15.82
N TYR A 359 -0.46 7.00 -15.15
CA TYR A 359 0.11 8.34 -15.05
C TYR A 359 1.58 8.36 -15.47
N TRP A 360 1.92 7.77 -16.60
CA TRP A 360 3.32 7.74 -17.10
C TRP A 360 3.82 9.08 -17.65
N HIS A 361 2.91 10.05 -17.86
CA HIS A 361 3.25 11.43 -18.25
C HIS A 361 3.44 12.38 -17.07
N ASP A 362 2.95 12.01 -15.88
CA ASP A 362 3.01 12.87 -14.69
C ASP A 362 4.38 12.77 -14.01
N LYS A 363 5.29 13.63 -14.41
CA LYS A 363 6.59 13.82 -13.73
C LYS A 363 6.36 14.57 -12.40
N LYS A 364 5.85 13.87 -11.39
CA LYS A 364 5.45 14.49 -10.11
C LYS A 364 6.61 14.85 -9.18
N PHE A 365 7.86 14.58 -9.59
CA PHE A 365 9.07 14.76 -8.76
C PHE A 365 10.27 15.30 -9.54
N ASP A 366 10.07 16.01 -10.64
CA ASP A 366 11.13 16.77 -11.31
C ASP A 366 11.42 18.08 -10.57
#